data_6d9d845db6dfdec81a0791243839a42f
#
_entry.id   6d9d845db6dfdec81a0791243839a42f
#
_cell.length_a   1.000
_cell.length_b   1.000
_cell.length_c   1.000
_cell.angle_alpha   90.00
_cell.angle_beta   90.00
_cell.angle_gamma   90.00
#
_symmetry.space_group_name_H-M   'P 1'
#
loop_
_entity.id
_entity.type
_entity.pdbx_description
1 polymer ?
#
loop_
_entity_poly.entity_id
_entity_poly.type
_entity_poly.pdbx_seq_one_letter_code
_entity_poly.pdbx_strand_id
1 'polypeptide(L)'
;MVIRPDVVYDAYNSIDKEILKNSRIIYLTPKGKVLTQEKVKNLSKEKNIILLCGHYEGIDQRVLDKLEVEEISVGDYILTGGEIPAMIVIDAVSRNIEGVISKDSLEEESFSNSNRNVRIPTIYKTRNIWTNESTRNITFSEIIKK
;
A
#
# COMPACT_ATOMS: atom_id res chain seq x y z
N MET A 1 6.93 22.16 -10.69
CA MET A 1 7.29 22.82 -9.39
C MET A 1 7.74 21.71 -8.44
N VAL A 2 8.87 21.88 -7.78
CA VAL A 2 9.41 20.94 -6.79
C VAL A 2 9.16 21.50 -5.40
N ILE A 3 8.78 20.64 -4.44
CA ILE A 3 8.58 21.08 -3.04
C ILE A 3 9.94 21.40 -2.45
N ARG A 4 10.05 22.59 -1.86
CA ARG A 4 11.30 23.14 -1.30
C ARG A 4 11.73 22.34 -0.06
N PRO A 5 13.06 22.19 0.15
CA PRO A 5 13.60 21.41 1.27
C PRO A 5 13.31 22.02 2.64
N ASP A 6 13.24 23.35 2.75
CA ASP A 6 12.92 24.05 3.99
C ASP A 6 11.51 23.69 4.49
N VAL A 7 10.51 23.67 3.60
CA VAL A 7 9.12 23.33 3.96
C VAL A 7 9.01 21.91 4.53
N VAL A 8 9.67 20.95 3.88
CA VAL A 8 9.68 19.55 4.34
C VAL A 8 10.42 19.42 5.67
N TYR A 9 11.55 20.13 5.81
CA TYR A 9 12.37 20.09 7.01
C TYR A 9 11.63 20.73 8.21
N ASP A 10 10.91 21.82 7.99
CA ASP A 10 10.10 22.46 9.02
C ASP A 10 8.95 21.56 9.46
N ALA A 11 8.25 20.92 8.51
CA ALA A 11 7.22 19.92 8.81
C ALA A 11 7.79 18.74 9.62
N TYR A 12 8.96 18.22 9.24
CA TYR A 12 9.65 17.19 9.99
C TYR A 12 9.98 17.63 11.41
N ASN A 13 10.53 18.83 11.60
CA ASN A 13 10.89 19.36 12.92
C ASN A 13 9.68 19.67 13.81
N SER A 14 8.48 19.79 13.25
CA SER A 14 7.24 19.98 14.01
C SER A 14 6.73 18.70 14.67
N ILE A 15 7.24 17.55 14.27
CA ILE A 15 6.86 16.25 14.85
C ILE A 15 7.60 16.06 16.17
N ASP A 16 6.92 15.44 17.14
CA ASP A 16 7.52 15.13 18.43
C ASP A 16 8.80 14.29 18.27
N LYS A 17 9.86 14.69 18.99
CA LYS A 17 11.18 14.06 18.91
C LYS A 17 11.18 12.60 19.35
N GLU A 18 10.32 12.21 20.30
CA GLU A 18 10.20 10.84 20.75
C GLU A 18 9.55 9.95 19.67
N ILE A 19 8.63 10.52 18.89
CA ILE A 19 8.05 9.85 17.72
C ILE A 19 9.13 9.70 16.65
N LEU A 20 9.81 10.78 16.27
CA LEU A 20 10.86 10.78 15.25
C LEU A 20 11.94 9.74 15.51
N LYS A 21 12.42 9.65 16.74
CA LYS A 21 13.50 8.74 17.14
C LYS A 21 13.20 7.26 16.89
N ASN A 22 11.91 6.89 16.88
CA ASN A 22 11.46 5.52 16.70
C ASN A 22 10.60 5.35 15.44
N SER A 23 10.77 6.24 14.47
CA SER A 23 9.98 6.26 13.24
C SER A 23 10.80 5.87 12.03
N ARG A 24 10.16 5.15 11.12
CA ARG A 24 10.63 4.97 9.75
C ARG A 24 9.97 5.99 8.85
N ILE A 25 10.76 6.76 8.10
CA ILE A 25 10.26 7.77 7.19
C ILE A 25 10.22 7.19 5.78
N ILE A 26 9.08 7.26 5.14
CA ILE A 26 8.83 6.70 3.81
C ILE A 26 8.29 7.80 2.90
N TYR A 27 8.96 8.02 1.79
CA TYR A 27 8.48 8.85 0.69
C TYR A 27 7.86 8.01 -0.40
N LEU A 28 6.62 8.34 -0.75
CA LEU A 28 5.87 7.62 -1.78
C LEU A 28 6.11 8.24 -3.14
N THR A 29 6.86 7.53 -3.97
CA THR A 29 7.31 7.99 -5.29
C THR A 29 7.37 6.84 -6.28
N PRO A 30 7.04 7.06 -7.58
CA PRO A 30 7.17 6.01 -8.60
C PRO A 30 8.62 5.55 -8.83
N LYS A 31 9.61 6.35 -8.41
CA LYS A 31 11.05 6.00 -8.51
C LYS A 31 11.51 5.02 -7.43
N GLY A 32 10.73 4.87 -6.36
CA GLY A 32 11.06 4.00 -5.23
C GLY A 32 11.01 2.52 -5.57
N LYS A 33 11.52 1.69 -4.64
CA LYS A 33 11.38 0.24 -4.74
C LYS A 33 9.92 -0.16 -4.61
N VAL A 34 9.47 -1.10 -5.44
CA VAL A 34 8.09 -1.57 -5.40
C VAL A 34 7.76 -2.21 -4.05
N LEU A 35 6.62 -1.83 -3.48
CA LEU A 35 6.08 -2.40 -2.25
C LEU A 35 5.75 -3.88 -2.45
N THR A 36 6.43 -4.75 -1.73
CA THR A 36 6.19 -6.19 -1.74
C THR A 36 5.54 -6.64 -0.44
N GLN A 37 4.90 -7.81 -0.44
CA GLN A 37 4.31 -8.38 0.79
C GLN A 37 5.35 -8.59 1.90
N GLU A 38 6.59 -8.95 1.54
CA GLU A 38 7.69 -9.06 2.49
C GLU A 38 8.00 -7.70 3.14
N LYS A 39 8.05 -6.64 2.33
CA LYS A 39 8.25 -5.27 2.81
C LYS A 39 7.12 -4.82 3.72
N VAL A 40 5.87 -5.10 3.35
CA VAL A 40 4.68 -4.83 4.18
C VAL A 40 4.77 -5.51 5.54
N LYS A 41 5.13 -6.80 5.57
CA LYS A 41 5.34 -7.56 6.82
C LYS A 41 6.49 -7.00 7.68
N ASN A 42 7.50 -6.42 7.06
CA ASN A 42 8.60 -5.76 7.79
C ASN A 42 8.14 -4.42 8.37
N LEU A 43 7.39 -3.64 7.58
CA LEU A 43 6.83 -2.36 8.02
C LEU A 43 5.82 -2.52 9.17
N SER A 44 5.04 -3.60 9.19
CA SER A 44 4.07 -3.82 10.28
C SER A 44 4.70 -4.07 11.67
N LYS A 45 6.01 -4.29 11.72
CA LYS A 45 6.78 -4.45 12.97
C LYS A 45 7.35 -3.12 13.48
N GLU A 46 7.31 -2.07 12.67
CA GLU A 46 7.81 -0.75 13.06
C GLU A 46 6.90 -0.11 14.09
N LYS A 47 7.48 0.58 15.07
CA LYS A 47 6.71 1.25 16.12
C LYS A 47 5.92 2.43 15.56
N ASN A 48 6.55 3.21 14.71
CA ASN A 48 5.95 4.35 14.03
C ASN A 48 6.40 4.41 12.56
N ILE A 49 5.51 4.80 11.69
CA ILE A 49 5.80 5.06 10.28
C ILE A 49 5.33 6.47 9.95
N ILE A 50 6.21 7.27 9.36
CA ILE A 50 5.90 8.60 8.84
C ILE A 50 5.83 8.49 7.33
N LEU A 51 4.67 8.77 6.74
CA LEU A 51 4.47 8.77 5.30
C LEU A 51 4.57 10.20 4.77
N LEU A 52 5.56 10.42 3.91
CA LEU A 52 5.76 11.68 3.21
C LEU A 52 5.04 11.64 1.87
N CYS A 53 3.97 12.41 1.75
CA CYS A 53 3.13 12.50 0.56
C CYS A 53 3.54 13.74 -0.25
N GLY A 54 4.20 13.50 -1.38
CA GLY A 54 4.59 14.58 -2.29
C GLY A 54 3.52 14.91 -3.32
N HIS A 55 3.60 16.11 -3.84
CA HIS A 55 2.81 16.61 -4.96
C HIS A 55 3.72 17.16 -6.06
N TYR A 56 3.15 17.51 -7.20
CA TYR A 56 3.82 18.14 -8.34
C TYR A 56 4.93 17.27 -8.93
N GLU A 57 6.10 17.85 -9.16
CA GLU A 57 7.30 17.17 -9.69
C GLU A 57 8.10 16.41 -8.60
N GLY A 58 7.61 16.42 -7.36
CA GLY A 58 8.23 15.73 -6.24
C GLY A 58 8.87 16.65 -5.21
N ILE A 59 9.77 16.10 -4.42
CA ILE A 59 10.47 16.74 -3.31
C ILE A 59 11.94 16.88 -3.67
N ASP A 60 12.58 17.96 -3.22
CA ASP A 60 14.02 18.18 -3.42
C ASP A 60 14.84 17.05 -2.76
N GLN A 61 15.70 16.41 -3.55
CA GLN A 61 16.47 15.25 -3.13
C GLN A 61 17.35 15.51 -1.90
N ARG A 62 17.85 16.73 -1.74
CA ARG A 62 18.73 17.09 -0.62
C ARG A 62 18.09 16.91 0.74
N VAL A 63 16.76 17.11 0.87
CA VAL A 63 16.07 16.88 2.14
C VAL A 63 15.76 15.39 2.34
N LEU A 64 15.48 14.66 1.29
CA LEU A 64 15.27 13.21 1.37
C LEU A 64 16.54 12.50 1.84
N ASP A 65 17.70 12.87 1.28
CA ASP A 65 19.00 12.33 1.67
C ASP A 65 19.35 12.68 3.12
N LYS A 66 19.09 13.94 3.52
CA LYS A 66 19.39 14.42 4.88
C LYS A 66 18.53 13.72 5.95
N LEU A 67 17.29 13.38 5.64
CA LEU A 67 16.35 12.72 6.54
C LEU A 67 16.40 11.19 6.44
N GLU A 68 17.31 10.64 5.62
CA GLU A 68 17.44 9.18 5.37
C GLU A 68 16.12 8.51 5.02
N VAL A 69 15.35 9.17 4.13
CA VAL A 69 14.02 8.75 3.76
C VAL A 69 14.07 7.53 2.84
N GLU A 70 13.27 6.52 3.13
CA GLU A 70 13.12 5.38 2.25
C GLU A 70 12.10 5.67 1.14
N GLU A 71 12.49 5.48 -0.12
CA GLU A 71 11.59 5.65 -1.27
C GLU A 71 10.87 4.36 -1.61
N ILE A 72 9.52 4.41 -1.64
CA ILE A 72 8.67 3.25 -1.95
C ILE A 72 7.69 3.62 -3.07
N SER A 73 7.56 2.71 -4.04
CA SER A 73 6.54 2.74 -5.10
C SER A 73 5.42 1.75 -4.80
N VAL A 74 4.18 2.13 -5.07
CA VAL A 74 3.01 1.21 -5.00
C VAL A 74 2.71 0.54 -6.34
N GLY A 75 3.46 0.87 -7.39
CA GLY A 75 3.30 0.28 -8.72
C GLY A 75 3.93 1.14 -9.80
N ASP A 76 3.99 0.60 -11.01
CA ASP A 76 4.62 1.22 -12.18
C ASP A 76 3.60 2.10 -12.93
N TYR A 77 3.13 3.15 -12.27
CA TYR A 77 2.20 4.14 -12.81
C TYR A 77 2.31 5.47 -12.05
N ILE A 78 1.82 6.56 -12.67
CA ILE A 78 1.86 7.90 -12.11
C ILE A 78 0.50 8.26 -11.51
N LEU A 79 0.53 8.79 -10.29
CA LEU A 79 -0.63 9.36 -9.59
C LEU A 79 -0.41 10.86 -9.35
N THR A 80 -1.49 11.58 -9.06
CA THR A 80 -1.44 13.05 -8.87
C THR A 80 -0.76 13.48 -7.58
N GLY A 81 -0.68 12.59 -6.58
CA GLY A 81 -0.07 12.88 -5.28
C GLY A 81 0.20 11.62 -4.47
N GLY A 82 0.85 11.78 -3.33
CA GLY A 82 1.25 10.69 -2.45
C GLY A 82 0.15 10.14 -1.53
N GLU A 83 -1.03 10.76 -1.48
CA GLU A 83 -2.08 10.42 -0.52
C GLU A 83 -2.71 9.05 -0.83
N ILE A 84 -3.01 8.77 -2.11
CA ILE A 84 -3.57 7.48 -2.52
C ILE A 84 -2.56 6.35 -2.29
N PRO A 85 -1.28 6.47 -2.70
CA PRO A 85 -0.23 5.53 -2.29
C PRO A 85 -0.14 5.34 -0.78
N ALA A 86 -0.28 6.41 0.02
CA ALA A 86 -0.27 6.32 1.48
C ALA A 86 -1.41 5.45 2.00
N MET A 87 -2.62 5.62 1.47
CA MET A 87 -3.77 4.77 1.83
C MET A 87 -3.52 3.30 1.50
N ILE A 88 -2.89 3.00 0.36
CA ILE A 88 -2.52 1.62 -0.01
C ILE A 88 -1.52 1.04 0.99
N VAL A 89 -0.48 1.80 1.37
CA VAL A 89 0.52 1.37 2.35
C VAL A 89 -0.14 1.15 3.72
N ILE A 90 -0.99 2.08 4.17
CA ILE A 90 -1.69 1.98 5.46
C ILE A 90 -2.57 0.74 5.49
N ASP A 91 -3.39 0.50 4.47
CA ASP A 91 -4.25 -0.67 4.41
C ASP A 91 -3.41 -1.96 4.43
N ALA A 92 -2.41 -2.07 3.54
CA ALA A 92 -1.56 -3.24 3.45
C ALA A 92 -0.80 -3.55 4.75
N VAL A 93 -0.28 -2.51 5.43
CA VAL A 93 0.50 -2.66 6.68
C VAL A 93 -0.42 -2.98 7.86
N SER A 94 -1.54 -2.27 8.00
CA SER A 94 -2.46 -2.44 9.14
C SER A 94 -3.04 -3.84 9.21
N ARG A 95 -3.31 -4.48 8.07
CA ARG A 95 -3.78 -5.87 7.99
C ARG A 95 -2.83 -6.88 8.66
N ASN A 96 -1.52 -6.57 8.70
CA ASN A 96 -0.50 -7.42 9.31
C ASN A 96 -0.24 -7.11 10.80
N ILE A 97 -0.95 -6.13 11.38
CA ILE A 97 -0.89 -5.82 12.81
C ILE A 97 -1.79 -6.79 13.56
N GLU A 98 -1.29 -7.34 14.66
CA GLU A 98 -2.04 -8.30 15.46
C GLU A 98 -3.34 -7.70 16.00
N GLY A 99 -4.44 -8.42 15.81
CA GLY A 99 -5.77 -8.02 16.27
C GLY A 99 -6.58 -7.17 15.26
N VAL A 100 -6.00 -6.77 14.12
CA VAL A 100 -6.74 -6.05 13.06
C VAL A 100 -7.54 -7.03 12.20
N ILE A 101 -6.93 -8.15 11.82
CA ILE A 101 -7.60 -9.22 11.07
C ILE A 101 -7.35 -10.56 11.78
N SER A 102 -8.26 -11.52 11.63
CA SER A 102 -8.09 -12.87 12.20
C SER A 102 -6.85 -13.56 11.62
N LYS A 103 -6.12 -14.32 12.45
CA LYS A 103 -4.91 -15.04 12.02
C LYS A 103 -5.20 -16.03 10.89
N ASP A 104 -6.34 -16.71 10.94
CA ASP A 104 -6.76 -17.66 9.91
C ASP A 104 -6.90 -17.00 8.53
N SER A 105 -7.41 -15.75 8.49
CA SER A 105 -7.54 -14.99 7.24
C SER A 105 -6.18 -14.59 6.65
N LEU A 106 -5.17 -14.32 7.49
CA LEU A 106 -3.82 -13.97 7.05
C LEU A 106 -3.03 -15.18 6.54
N GLU A 107 -3.24 -16.37 7.12
CA GLU A 107 -2.57 -17.61 6.71
C GLU A 107 -3.06 -18.10 5.35
N GLU A 108 -4.30 -17.80 5.01
CA GLU A 108 -4.93 -18.17 3.74
C GLU A 108 -4.68 -17.18 2.59
N GLU A 109 -3.97 -16.08 2.84
CA GLU A 109 -3.71 -15.05 1.81
C GLU A 109 -2.73 -15.49 0.71
N SER A 110 -2.96 -15.02 -0.50
CA SER A 110 -2.27 -15.43 -1.74
C SER A 110 -0.75 -15.24 -1.73
N PHE A 111 -0.21 -14.39 -0.85
CA PHE A 111 1.23 -14.07 -0.76
C PHE A 111 1.86 -14.44 0.58
N SER A 112 1.13 -15.13 1.46
CA SER A 112 1.64 -15.51 2.79
C SER A 112 2.62 -16.68 2.74
N ASN A 113 2.49 -17.57 1.77
CA ASN A 113 3.42 -18.66 1.50
C ASN A 113 4.34 -18.32 0.31
N SER A 114 5.61 -18.70 0.40
CA SER A 114 6.67 -18.46 -0.59
C SER A 114 6.42 -19.07 -1.99
N ASN A 115 5.39 -19.89 -2.13
CA ASN A 115 4.86 -20.29 -3.43
C ASN A 115 3.84 -19.26 -3.90
N ARG A 116 4.14 -18.59 -5.00
CA ARG A 116 3.28 -17.62 -5.71
C ARG A 116 1.99 -18.24 -6.27
N ASN A 117 1.33 -19.09 -5.52
CA ASN A 117 0.01 -19.57 -5.87
C ASN A 117 -0.99 -18.47 -5.54
N VAL A 118 -1.19 -17.57 -6.49
CA VAL A 118 -2.33 -16.65 -6.46
C VAL A 118 -3.55 -17.52 -6.23
N ARG A 119 -4.18 -17.37 -5.07
CA ARG A 119 -5.44 -18.06 -4.79
C ARG A 119 -6.41 -17.66 -5.91
N ILE A 120 -6.79 -18.60 -6.74
CA ILE A 120 -7.91 -18.37 -7.67
C ILE A 120 -9.09 -17.98 -6.78
N PRO A 121 -9.74 -16.83 -6.99
CA PRO A 121 -10.87 -16.43 -6.18
C PRO A 121 -11.83 -17.61 -6.12
N THR A 122 -12.10 -18.08 -4.92
CA THR A 122 -13.19 -19.06 -4.75
C THR A 122 -14.43 -18.30 -5.21
N ILE A 123 -14.89 -18.59 -6.42
CA ILE A 123 -16.17 -18.11 -6.89
C ILE A 123 -17.13 -18.62 -5.82
N TYR A 124 -17.64 -17.70 -5.01
CA TYR A 124 -18.70 -18.02 -4.07
C TYR A 124 -19.75 -18.72 -4.89
N LYS A 125 -19.91 -20.02 -4.66
CA LYS A 125 -21.03 -20.77 -5.19
C LYS A 125 -22.24 -20.17 -4.49
N THR A 126 -22.73 -19.05 -5.04
CA THR A 126 -23.99 -18.47 -4.60
C THR A 126 -24.98 -19.59 -4.65
N ARG A 127 -25.44 -20.06 -3.47
CA ARG A 127 -26.62 -20.90 -3.41
C ARG A 127 -27.63 -20.19 -4.29
N ASN A 128 -28.13 -20.88 -5.31
CA ASN A 128 -29.10 -20.36 -6.26
C ASN A 128 -30.22 -19.63 -5.52
N ILE A 129 -30.12 -18.30 -5.44
CA ILE A 129 -31.17 -17.45 -4.87
C ILE A 129 -32.24 -17.19 -5.92
N TRP A 130 -31.95 -17.54 -7.18
CA TRP A 130 -32.86 -17.37 -8.32
C TRP A 130 -33.04 -18.69 -9.07
N THR A 131 -33.96 -19.52 -8.62
CA THR A 131 -34.53 -20.61 -9.41
C THR A 131 -35.59 -20.05 -10.34
N ASN A 132 -35.18 -19.41 -11.43
CA ASN A 132 -36.01 -19.24 -12.59
C ASN A 132 -35.23 -19.73 -13.82
N GLU A 133 -35.82 -20.69 -14.49
CA GLU A 133 -35.26 -21.50 -15.60
C GLU A 133 -34.89 -20.75 -16.88
N SER A 134 -34.71 -19.43 -16.84
CA SER A 134 -34.41 -18.63 -18.03
C SER A 134 -33.10 -17.83 -17.98
N THR A 135 -32.23 -18.04 -17.00
CA THR A 135 -30.98 -17.28 -16.91
C THR A 135 -29.86 -18.05 -17.64
N ARG A 136 -29.55 -17.60 -18.87
CA ARG A 136 -28.37 -18.04 -19.60
C ARG A 136 -27.13 -17.81 -18.73
N ASN A 137 -26.23 -18.81 -18.62
CA ASN A 137 -24.93 -18.68 -18.02
C ASN A 137 -24.12 -17.63 -18.80
N ILE A 138 -24.06 -16.40 -18.28
CA ILE A 138 -23.19 -15.37 -18.84
C ILE A 138 -21.78 -15.67 -18.36
N THR A 139 -20.92 -16.06 -19.24
CA THR A 139 -19.48 -16.23 -18.96
C THR A 139 -18.79 -14.88 -18.93
N PHE A 140 -17.77 -14.75 -18.08
CA PHE A 140 -17.00 -13.50 -17.90
C PHE A 140 -16.41 -12.95 -19.21
N SER A 141 -16.22 -13.81 -20.21
CA SER A 141 -15.79 -13.44 -21.57
C SER A 141 -16.84 -12.64 -22.37
N GLU A 142 -18.11 -12.63 -21.97
CA GLU A 142 -19.16 -11.89 -22.66
C GLU A 142 -19.34 -10.46 -22.12
N ILE A 143 -18.82 -10.17 -20.92
CA ILE A 143 -18.90 -8.84 -20.28
C ILE A 143 -17.85 -7.88 -20.86
N ILE A 144 -16.73 -8.39 -21.38
CA ILE A 144 -15.62 -7.56 -21.90
C ILE A 144 -15.80 -7.14 -23.37
N LYS A 145 -16.83 -7.62 -24.04
CA LYS A 145 -17.09 -7.33 -25.47
C LYS A 145 -18.09 -6.20 -25.74
N LYS A 146 -18.33 -5.31 -24.77
CA LYS A 146 -19.15 -4.11 -25.00
C LYS A 146 -18.34 -2.85 -24.81
#